data_fab13a1106757258d4d324fc81ca2244
#
_entry.id   fab13a1106757258d4d324fc81ca2244
#
_cell.length_a   1.000
_cell.length_b   1.000
_cell.length_c   1.000
_cell.angle_alpha   90.00
_cell.angle_beta   90.00
_cell.angle_gamma   90.00
#
_symmetry.space_group_name_H-M   'P 1'
#
loop_
_entity.id
_entity.type
_entity.pdbx_description
1 polymer ?
#
loop_
_entity_poly.entity_id
_entity_poly.type
_entity_poly.pdbx_seq_one_letter_code
_entity_poly.pdbx_strand_id
1 'polypeptide(L)'
;MIIKEEYFPSGDLSFLSQLGLRAEELIFFDIETTGLSAHKASLYLIGSVVYEGGSWKLQQLFAESLTDEIEMLEHFFALLSKKRRLLSFNGERFDIPFLEKLLSQYGLSESFQGVESLDLYRELRPAKKLLSLPNYQLKSCERFLGIR
;
A
#
# COMPACT_ATOMS: atom_id res chain seq x y z
N MET A 1 18.08 -8.26 1.73
CA MET A 1 16.67 -7.90 2.07
C MET A 1 16.14 -8.76 3.21
N ILE A 2 15.42 -8.17 4.16
CA ILE A 2 14.74 -8.88 5.26
C ILE A 2 13.24 -8.91 4.97
N ILE A 3 12.60 -10.08 5.10
CA ILE A 3 11.16 -10.26 4.99
C ILE A 3 10.60 -10.59 6.37
N LYS A 4 9.61 -9.79 6.83
CA LYS A 4 8.84 -10.08 8.04
C LYS A 4 7.40 -10.32 7.68
N GLU A 5 6.78 -11.32 8.28
CA GLU A 5 5.38 -11.66 8.06
C GLU A 5 4.64 -11.83 9.39
N GLU A 6 3.42 -11.30 9.46
CA GLU A 6 2.50 -11.49 10.58
C GLU A 6 1.11 -11.82 10.04
N TYR A 7 0.38 -12.64 10.79
CA TYR A 7 -0.97 -13.07 10.41
C TYR A 7 -1.99 -12.59 11.45
N PHE A 8 -3.10 -12.07 10.94
CA PHE A 8 -4.19 -11.56 11.77
C PHE A 8 -5.51 -12.26 11.41
N PRO A 9 -6.41 -12.46 12.38
CA PRO A 9 -7.74 -13.00 12.13
C PRO A 9 -8.47 -12.20 11.06
N SER A 10 -9.29 -12.85 10.24
CA SER A 10 -10.07 -12.21 9.18
C SER A 10 -11.07 -11.18 9.71
N GLY A 11 -11.59 -11.37 10.91
CA GLY A 11 -12.70 -10.57 11.42
C GLY A 11 -13.97 -10.74 10.59
N ASP A 12 -14.86 -9.76 10.66
CA ASP A 12 -16.07 -9.69 9.84
C ASP A 12 -15.74 -9.03 8.50
N LEU A 13 -15.88 -9.78 7.41
CA LEU A 13 -15.67 -9.33 6.04
C LEU A 13 -16.94 -8.90 5.30
N SER A 14 -18.11 -8.92 5.97
CA SER A 14 -19.40 -8.66 5.33
C SER A 14 -19.48 -7.27 4.69
N PHE A 15 -18.80 -6.28 5.27
CA PHE A 15 -18.75 -4.92 4.74
C PHE A 15 -18.08 -4.85 3.35
N LEU A 16 -17.11 -5.73 3.06
CA LEU A 16 -16.47 -5.78 1.75
C LEU A 16 -17.46 -6.15 0.64
N SER A 17 -18.34 -7.13 0.92
CA SER A 17 -19.40 -7.52 -0.01
C SER A 17 -20.37 -6.37 -0.30
N GLN A 18 -20.71 -5.55 0.71
CA GLN A 18 -21.55 -4.37 0.53
C GLN A 18 -20.90 -3.32 -0.37
N LEU A 19 -19.57 -3.25 -0.39
CA LEU A 19 -18.78 -2.38 -1.28
C LEU A 19 -18.46 -3.02 -2.63
N GLY A 20 -18.93 -4.24 -2.90
CA GLY A 20 -18.60 -4.98 -4.12
C GLY A 20 -17.14 -5.43 -4.17
N LEU A 21 -16.49 -5.59 -3.01
CA LEU A 21 -15.09 -5.99 -2.88
C LEU A 21 -14.97 -7.42 -2.38
N ARG A 22 -13.93 -8.11 -2.81
CA ARG A 22 -13.54 -9.44 -2.33
C ARG A 22 -12.17 -9.34 -1.68
N ALA A 23 -12.03 -9.85 -0.45
CA ALA A 23 -10.79 -9.77 0.31
C ALA A 23 -9.57 -10.33 -0.45
N GLU A 24 -9.75 -11.44 -1.16
CA GLU A 24 -8.68 -12.10 -1.92
C GLU A 24 -8.14 -11.26 -3.08
N GLU A 25 -8.92 -10.30 -3.57
CA GLU A 25 -8.55 -9.42 -4.68
C GLU A 25 -7.83 -8.16 -4.23
N LEU A 26 -7.76 -7.92 -2.92
CA LEU A 26 -7.22 -6.70 -2.33
C LEU A 26 -5.75 -6.84 -1.96
N ILE A 27 -5.01 -5.77 -2.13
CA ILE A 27 -3.72 -5.52 -1.52
C ILE A 27 -3.69 -4.10 -0.96
N PHE A 28 -3.39 -3.97 0.31
CA PHE A 28 -3.06 -2.68 0.93
C PHE A 28 -1.55 -2.52 0.87
N PHE A 29 -1.08 -1.32 0.63
CA PHE A 29 0.36 -1.07 0.66
C PHE A 29 0.71 0.35 1.11
N ASP A 30 1.92 0.47 1.58
CA ASP A 30 2.57 1.72 1.96
C ASP A 30 4.08 1.56 1.81
N ILE A 31 4.81 2.64 1.57
CA ILE A 31 6.27 2.62 1.46
C ILE A 31 6.92 3.61 2.42
N GLU A 32 8.16 3.31 2.79
CA GLU A 32 9.00 4.24 3.53
C GLU A 32 10.29 4.49 2.76
N THR A 33 10.65 5.76 2.68
CA THR A 33 11.78 6.24 1.89
C THR A 33 12.63 7.21 2.68
N THR A 34 13.89 7.37 2.30
CA THR A 34 14.81 8.32 2.95
C THR A 34 14.53 9.78 2.57
N GLY A 35 13.60 10.03 1.67
CA GLY A 35 13.20 11.37 1.22
C GLY A 35 12.13 11.33 0.14
N LEU A 36 11.68 12.49 -0.30
CA LEU A 36 10.51 12.62 -1.16
C LEU A 36 10.79 12.42 -2.67
N SER A 37 12.05 12.44 -3.08
CA SER A 37 12.41 12.33 -4.50
C SER A 37 13.12 11.03 -4.78
N ALA A 38 12.52 10.16 -5.58
CA ALA A 38 13.11 8.88 -5.99
C ALA A 38 14.48 8.99 -6.69
N HIS A 39 14.85 10.16 -7.21
CA HIS A 39 16.19 10.39 -7.78
C HIS A 39 17.30 10.52 -6.72
N LYS A 40 16.94 10.87 -5.48
CA LYS A 40 17.90 11.19 -4.41
C LYS A 40 17.65 10.39 -3.14
N ALA A 41 16.50 9.76 -3.04
CA ALA A 41 16.07 9.00 -1.89
C ALA A 41 16.04 7.50 -2.21
N SER A 42 16.24 6.70 -1.20
CA SER A 42 16.21 5.23 -1.26
C SER A 42 14.91 4.71 -0.68
N LEU A 43 14.40 3.66 -1.27
CA LEU A 43 13.30 2.86 -0.76
C LEU A 43 13.85 1.87 0.28
N TYR A 44 13.44 1.96 1.53
CA TYR A 44 13.94 1.03 2.56
C TYR A 44 12.87 0.12 3.16
N LEU A 45 11.59 0.38 2.91
CA LEU A 45 10.49 -0.47 3.35
C LEU A 45 9.36 -0.47 2.32
N ILE A 46 8.83 -1.65 2.02
CA ILE A 46 7.50 -1.84 1.44
C ILE A 46 6.68 -2.66 2.43
N GLY A 47 5.59 -2.08 2.94
CA GLY A 47 4.58 -2.78 3.72
C GLY A 47 3.40 -3.17 2.84
N SER A 48 2.93 -4.40 2.95
CA SER A 48 1.71 -4.83 2.25
C SER A 48 0.85 -5.72 3.15
N VAL A 49 -0.47 -5.64 2.96
CA VAL A 49 -1.43 -6.53 3.61
C VAL A 49 -2.30 -7.19 2.56
N VAL A 50 -2.37 -8.50 2.58
CA VAL A 50 -3.20 -9.32 1.70
C VAL A 50 -4.01 -10.34 2.49
N TYR A 51 -5.13 -10.76 1.91
CA TYR A 51 -5.94 -11.83 2.48
C TYR A 51 -5.59 -13.16 1.81
N GLU A 52 -5.15 -14.11 2.60
CA GLU A 52 -4.75 -15.45 2.16
C GLU A 52 -5.12 -16.51 3.19
N GLY A 53 -5.65 -17.64 2.73
CA GLY A 53 -5.93 -18.80 3.59
C GLY A 53 -6.88 -18.50 4.77
N GLY A 54 -7.77 -17.53 4.65
CA GLY A 54 -8.75 -17.17 5.69
C GLY A 54 -8.22 -16.20 6.74
N SER A 55 -7.06 -15.57 6.52
CA SER A 55 -6.48 -14.55 7.41
C SER A 55 -5.82 -13.42 6.62
N TRP A 56 -5.65 -12.29 7.29
CA TRP A 56 -4.84 -11.19 6.77
C TRP A 56 -3.37 -11.46 7.04
N LYS A 57 -2.55 -11.32 6.02
CA LYS A 57 -1.09 -11.40 6.13
C LYS A 57 -0.48 -10.02 5.89
N LEU A 58 0.17 -9.48 6.92
CA LEU A 58 1.06 -8.34 6.80
C LEU A 58 2.43 -8.87 6.35
N GLN A 59 2.97 -8.31 5.30
CA GLN A 59 4.34 -8.54 4.85
C GLN A 59 5.10 -7.22 4.82
N GLN A 60 6.29 -7.21 5.37
CA GLN A 60 7.21 -6.09 5.36
C GLN A 60 8.52 -6.52 4.71
N LEU A 61 8.90 -5.81 3.66
CA LEU A 61 10.16 -5.98 2.94
C LEU A 61 11.10 -4.85 3.35
N PHE A 62 12.21 -5.17 3.99
CA PHE A 62 13.22 -4.19 4.42
C PHE A 62 14.48 -4.31 3.59
N ALA A 63 14.95 -3.18 3.04
CA ALA A 63 16.26 -3.09 2.43
C ALA A 63 17.35 -3.04 3.51
N GLU A 64 18.37 -3.86 3.39
CA GLU A 64 19.60 -3.78 4.16
C GLU A 64 20.68 -3.00 3.41
N SER A 65 20.52 -2.90 2.08
CA SER A 65 21.42 -2.20 1.18
C SER A 65 20.65 -1.61 -0.02
N LEU A 66 21.28 -0.70 -0.76
CA LEU A 66 20.69 -0.11 -1.98
C LEU A 66 20.41 -1.15 -3.07
N THR A 67 21.17 -2.25 -3.09
CA THR A 67 20.96 -3.34 -4.05
C THR A 67 19.68 -4.12 -3.82
N ASP A 68 19.12 -4.04 -2.62
CA ASP A 68 17.89 -4.75 -2.26
C ASP A 68 16.63 -4.09 -2.84
N GLU A 69 16.72 -2.84 -3.31
CA GLU A 69 15.57 -2.14 -3.89
C GLU A 69 14.98 -2.91 -5.08
N ILE A 70 15.82 -3.47 -5.93
CA ILE A 70 15.37 -4.26 -7.09
C ILE A 70 14.63 -5.51 -6.61
N GLU A 71 15.20 -6.26 -5.68
CA GLU A 71 14.60 -7.47 -5.13
C GLU A 71 13.25 -7.16 -4.44
N MET A 72 13.18 -6.05 -3.69
CA MET A 72 11.94 -5.58 -3.05
C MET A 72 10.85 -5.25 -4.09
N LEU A 73 11.22 -4.55 -5.17
CA LEU A 73 10.28 -4.22 -6.25
C LEU A 73 9.77 -5.49 -6.93
N GLU A 74 10.65 -6.39 -7.35
CA GLU A 74 10.27 -7.66 -7.97
C GLU A 74 9.33 -8.48 -7.06
N HIS A 75 9.65 -8.56 -5.76
CA HIS A 75 8.83 -9.29 -4.79
C HIS A 75 7.43 -8.66 -4.63
N PHE A 76 7.37 -7.35 -4.47
CA PHE A 76 6.11 -6.62 -4.33
C PHE A 76 5.24 -6.75 -5.59
N PHE A 77 5.81 -6.54 -6.78
CA PHE A 77 5.06 -6.63 -8.03
C PHE A 77 4.63 -8.07 -8.37
N ALA A 78 5.39 -9.08 -7.98
CA ALA A 78 4.96 -10.47 -8.07
C ALA A 78 3.72 -10.76 -7.20
N LEU A 79 3.63 -10.13 -6.02
CA LEU A 79 2.44 -10.20 -5.17
C LEU A 79 1.28 -9.40 -5.77
N LEU A 80 1.54 -8.16 -6.21
CA LEU A 80 0.56 -7.26 -6.80
C LEU A 80 -0.10 -7.86 -8.05
N SER A 81 0.65 -8.56 -8.89
CA SER A 81 0.15 -9.18 -10.12
C SER A 81 -0.97 -10.20 -9.91
N LYS A 82 -1.12 -10.71 -8.69
CA LYS A 82 -2.17 -11.65 -8.29
C LYS A 82 -3.41 -10.95 -7.74
N LYS A 83 -3.40 -9.63 -7.69
CA LYS A 83 -4.45 -8.81 -7.07
C LYS A 83 -5.11 -7.92 -8.12
N ARG A 84 -6.34 -7.53 -7.86
CA ARG A 84 -7.13 -6.67 -8.77
C ARG A 84 -7.20 -5.23 -8.30
N ARG A 85 -7.11 -5.00 -6.98
CA ARG A 85 -7.30 -3.68 -6.37
C ARG A 85 -6.21 -3.38 -5.38
N LEU A 86 -5.60 -2.23 -5.56
CA LEU A 86 -4.55 -1.68 -4.71
C LEU A 86 -5.14 -0.57 -3.84
N LEU A 87 -5.09 -0.76 -2.54
CA LEU A 87 -5.53 0.23 -1.56
C LEU A 87 -4.33 0.93 -0.94
N SER A 88 -4.42 2.25 -0.87
CA SER A 88 -3.39 3.08 -0.27
C SER A 88 -4.02 4.29 0.45
N PHE A 89 -3.21 5.01 1.20
CA PHE A 89 -3.58 6.30 1.77
C PHE A 89 -2.67 7.38 1.23
N ASN A 90 -3.17 8.17 0.26
CA ASN A 90 -2.42 9.17 -0.50
C ASN A 90 -1.32 8.58 -1.41
N GLY A 91 -1.38 7.27 -1.68
CA GLY A 91 -0.39 6.56 -2.48
C GLY A 91 -0.38 6.96 -3.96
N GLU A 92 -1.50 7.43 -4.50
CA GLU A 92 -1.58 7.93 -5.88
C GLU A 92 -0.70 9.17 -6.10
N ARG A 93 -0.41 9.93 -5.04
CA ARG A 93 0.43 11.13 -5.13
C ARG A 93 1.88 10.89 -4.76
N PHE A 94 2.17 9.87 -3.98
CA PHE A 94 3.53 9.61 -3.50
C PHE A 94 4.02 8.20 -3.79
N ASP A 95 3.44 7.17 -3.19
CA ASP A 95 3.95 5.80 -3.23
C ASP A 95 4.04 5.25 -4.66
N ILE A 96 2.94 5.36 -5.41
CA ILE A 96 2.88 4.86 -6.79
C ILE A 96 3.87 5.59 -7.69
N PRO A 97 3.88 6.94 -7.78
CA PRO A 97 4.86 7.65 -8.59
C PRO A 97 6.32 7.39 -8.19
N PHE A 98 6.57 7.21 -6.89
CA PHE A 98 7.91 6.89 -6.40
C PHE A 98 8.37 5.52 -6.92
N LEU A 99 7.54 4.49 -6.79
CA LEU A 99 7.84 3.15 -7.28
C LEU A 99 7.96 3.11 -8.81
N GLU A 100 7.06 3.77 -9.55
CA GLU A 100 7.15 3.88 -11.02
C GLU A 100 8.48 4.51 -11.46
N LYS A 101 8.96 5.50 -10.73
CA LYS A 101 10.24 6.13 -11.01
C LYS A 101 11.41 5.19 -10.77
N LEU A 102 11.40 4.42 -9.68
CA LEU A 102 12.42 3.42 -9.42
C LEU A 102 12.41 2.31 -10.48
N LEU A 103 11.24 1.81 -10.88
CA LEU A 103 11.12 0.83 -11.96
C LEU A 103 11.79 1.35 -13.25
N SER A 104 11.51 2.60 -13.61
CA SER A 104 12.13 3.24 -14.77
C SER A 104 13.65 3.38 -14.62
N GLN A 105 14.15 3.77 -13.45
CA GLN A 105 15.58 3.92 -13.17
C GLN A 105 16.34 2.61 -13.26
N TYR A 106 15.73 1.52 -12.81
CA TYR A 106 16.32 0.17 -12.86
C TYR A 106 16.04 -0.58 -14.16
N GLY A 107 15.24 -0.01 -15.07
CA GLY A 107 14.86 -0.66 -16.33
C GLY A 107 14.00 -1.91 -16.14
N LEU A 108 13.20 -1.94 -15.07
CA LEU A 108 12.29 -3.03 -14.75
C LEU A 108 11.00 -2.90 -15.56
N SER A 109 10.41 -4.04 -15.94
CA SER A 109 9.20 -4.11 -16.77
C SER A 109 7.90 -4.19 -15.98
N GLU A 110 7.99 -4.33 -14.67
CA GLU A 110 6.86 -4.34 -13.75
C GLU A 110 6.08 -3.03 -13.84
N SER A 111 4.78 -3.07 -13.58
CA SER A 111 3.92 -1.88 -13.64
C SER A 111 2.67 -2.04 -12.79
N PHE A 112 2.02 -0.92 -12.49
CA PHE A 112 0.68 -0.90 -11.87
C PHE A 112 -0.45 -1.11 -12.88
N GLN A 113 -0.13 -1.31 -14.15
CA GLN A 113 -1.12 -1.51 -15.20
C GLN A 113 -1.96 -2.76 -14.94
N GLY A 114 -3.29 -2.63 -15.09
CA GLY A 114 -4.23 -3.72 -14.85
C GLY A 114 -4.69 -3.87 -13.40
N VAL A 115 -4.16 -3.06 -12.48
CA VAL A 115 -4.60 -3.00 -11.09
C VAL A 115 -5.40 -1.72 -10.86
N GLU A 116 -6.61 -1.85 -10.31
CA GLU A 116 -7.44 -0.70 -9.96
C GLU A 116 -6.95 -0.09 -8.64
N SER A 117 -6.59 1.20 -8.67
CA SER A 117 -6.17 1.93 -7.47
C SER A 117 -7.35 2.51 -6.72
N LEU A 118 -7.41 2.29 -5.41
CA LEU A 118 -8.34 2.89 -4.48
C LEU A 118 -7.55 3.67 -3.42
N ASP A 119 -7.44 4.98 -3.60
CA ASP A 119 -6.76 5.86 -2.65
C ASP A 119 -7.75 6.39 -1.60
N LEU A 120 -7.65 5.90 -0.37
CA LEU A 120 -8.55 6.27 0.71
C LEU A 120 -8.51 7.76 1.04
N TYR A 121 -7.37 8.41 0.87
CA TYR A 121 -7.29 9.87 1.03
C TYR A 121 -8.13 10.61 -0.01
N ARG A 122 -8.11 10.15 -1.27
CA ARG A 122 -8.93 10.71 -2.34
C ARG A 122 -10.43 10.52 -2.04
N GLU A 123 -10.80 9.34 -1.56
CA GLU A 123 -12.20 9.03 -1.20
C GLU A 123 -12.71 9.88 -0.01
N LEU A 124 -11.84 10.28 0.91
CA LEU A 124 -12.20 11.15 2.03
C LEU A 124 -12.39 12.61 1.63
N ARG A 125 -11.83 13.07 0.50
CA ARG A 125 -11.86 14.49 0.10
C ARG A 125 -13.26 15.09 0.02
N PRO A 126 -14.28 14.44 -0.55
CA PRO A 126 -15.66 14.96 -0.60
C PRO A 126 -16.26 15.16 0.80
N ALA A 127 -15.88 14.33 1.76
CA ALA A 127 -16.41 14.35 3.14
C ALA A 127 -15.71 15.37 4.04
N LYS A 128 -14.67 16.07 3.59
CA LYS A 128 -13.88 17.00 4.42
C LYS A 128 -14.73 18.04 5.14
N LYS A 129 -15.71 18.63 4.45
CA LYS A 129 -16.60 19.64 5.03
C LYS A 129 -17.51 19.08 6.15
N LEU A 130 -17.87 17.81 6.04
CA LEU A 130 -18.73 17.12 7.02
C LEU A 130 -17.94 16.63 8.23
N LEU A 131 -16.73 16.14 8.02
CA LEU A 131 -15.90 15.53 9.07
C LEU A 131 -15.24 16.56 9.98
N SER A 132 -14.94 17.77 9.47
CA SER A 132 -14.33 18.87 10.23
C SER A 132 -13.09 18.44 11.05
N LEU A 133 -12.24 17.58 10.49
CA LEU A 133 -11.03 17.11 11.15
C LEU A 133 -9.94 18.19 11.18
N PRO A 134 -9.05 18.22 12.19
CA PRO A 134 -7.95 19.18 12.25
C PRO A 134 -7.00 19.05 11.06
N ASN A 135 -6.81 17.85 10.57
CA ASN A 135 -6.12 17.51 9.32
C ASN A 135 -6.62 16.17 8.80
N TYR A 136 -6.20 15.79 7.60
CA TYR A 136 -6.62 14.54 6.94
C TYR A 136 -5.46 13.54 6.79
N GLN A 137 -4.53 13.56 7.73
CA GLN A 137 -3.54 12.51 7.88
C GLN A 137 -4.20 11.22 8.38
N LEU A 138 -3.63 10.06 8.04
CA LEU A 138 -4.17 8.76 8.43
C LEU A 138 -4.45 8.67 9.93
N LYS A 139 -3.51 9.10 10.78
CA LYS A 139 -3.68 9.14 12.25
C LYS A 139 -4.89 9.94 12.73
N SER A 140 -5.22 11.04 12.08
CA SER A 140 -6.39 11.86 12.46
C SER A 140 -7.69 11.17 12.06
N CYS A 141 -7.73 10.50 10.92
CA CYS A 141 -8.85 9.69 10.47
C CYS A 141 -9.07 8.49 11.40
N GLU A 142 -8.00 7.79 11.77
CA GLU A 142 -8.04 6.66 12.70
C GLU A 142 -8.61 7.06 14.06
N ARG A 143 -8.16 8.20 14.62
CA ARG A 143 -8.70 8.73 15.89
C ARG A 143 -10.19 9.06 15.80
N PHE A 144 -10.61 9.68 14.70
CA PHE A 144 -12.03 9.98 14.47
C PHE A 144 -12.87 8.71 14.42
N LEU A 145 -12.35 7.64 13.81
CA LEU A 145 -13.03 6.34 13.73
C LEU A 145 -12.89 5.50 15.01
N GLY A 146 -12.18 5.98 16.03
CA GLY A 146 -11.95 5.23 17.27
C GLY A 146 -10.96 4.08 17.11
N ILE A 147 -10.17 4.07 16.05
CA ILE A 147 -9.12 3.08 15.82
C ILE A 147 -7.86 3.55 16.58
N ARG A 148 -7.25 2.63 17.34
CA ARG A 148 -6.04 2.89 18.14
C ARG A 148 -4.81 2.28 17.50
#